data_13e80d127ff1555312be4058a3e6e84c
#
_entry.id   13e80d127ff1555312be4058a3e6e84c
#
_cell.length_a   1.000
_cell.length_b   1.000
_cell.length_c   1.000
_cell.angle_alpha   90.00
_cell.angle_beta   90.00
_cell.angle_gamma   90.00
#
_symmetry.space_group_name_H-M   'P 1'
#
loop_
_entity.id
_entity.type
_entity.pdbx_description
1 polymer ?
#
loop_
_entity_poly.entity_id
_entity_poly.type
_entity_poly.pdbx_seq_one_letter_code
_entity_poly.pdbx_strand_id
1 'polypeptide(L)'
;MKVKEMIEGYRKNNPVYAENISQILVPTEKVYTTRAGKKVLKEKVMFLGYVFVKLELIPDIEVTLQDTTNVVNFVRSREGERRPEPVPEQQILTMLGQAEAREMEAADAVNDYVVGESVKVNFGPFSGFIGEIKEINAEKRELTVMVKVFGRETPLKLDHSQVERE
;
A
#
# COMPACT_ATOMS: atom_id res chain seq x y z
N MET A 1 -9.79 10.67 2.72
CA MET A 1 -10.42 10.00 3.86
C MET A 1 -11.95 9.93 3.81
N LYS A 2 -12.59 10.65 2.91
CA LYS A 2 -14.07 10.66 2.77
C LYS A 2 -14.70 9.26 2.62
N VAL A 3 -14.10 8.36 1.84
CA VAL A 3 -14.62 6.99 1.66
C VAL A 3 -14.63 6.21 2.97
N LYS A 4 -13.57 6.31 3.77
CA LYS A 4 -13.52 5.67 5.09
C LYS A 4 -14.66 6.15 5.99
N GLU A 5 -14.87 7.46 6.05
CA GLU A 5 -15.94 8.07 6.85
C GLU A 5 -17.33 7.64 6.39
N MET A 6 -17.55 7.49 5.08
CA MET A 6 -18.80 7.00 4.51
C MET A 6 -19.07 5.55 4.89
N ILE A 7 -18.06 4.68 4.80
CA ILE A 7 -18.19 3.27 5.17
C ILE A 7 -18.41 3.15 6.69
N GLU A 8 -17.73 3.93 7.50
CA GLU A 8 -17.97 4.00 8.95
C GLU A 8 -19.40 4.48 9.26
N GLY A 9 -19.93 5.40 8.47
CA GLY A 9 -21.33 5.83 8.56
C GLY A 9 -22.31 4.70 8.28
N TYR A 10 -22.09 3.90 7.27
CA TYR A 10 -22.90 2.72 6.98
C TYR A 10 -22.87 1.72 8.13
N ARG A 11 -21.69 1.48 8.69
CA ARG A 11 -21.50 0.59 9.84
C ARG A 11 -22.26 1.07 11.08
N LYS A 12 -22.29 2.37 11.33
CA LYS A 12 -23.02 2.95 12.47
C LYS A 12 -24.54 2.90 12.30
N ASN A 13 -25.02 3.05 11.07
CA ASN A 13 -26.44 3.20 10.78
C ASN A 13 -27.14 1.87 10.46
N ASN A 14 -26.42 0.80 10.23
CA ASN A 14 -26.99 -0.50 9.86
C ASN A 14 -26.32 -1.64 10.66
N PRO A 15 -27.11 -2.38 11.47
CA PRO A 15 -26.60 -3.52 12.25
C PRO A 15 -25.91 -4.59 11.41
N VAL A 16 -26.42 -4.87 10.21
CA VAL A 16 -25.84 -5.87 9.28
C VAL A 16 -24.41 -5.46 8.89
N TYR A 17 -24.19 -4.18 8.62
CA TYR A 17 -22.84 -3.68 8.31
C TYR A 17 -21.94 -3.65 9.54
N ALA A 18 -22.48 -3.36 10.70
CA ALA A 18 -21.75 -3.40 11.96
C ALA A 18 -21.22 -4.79 12.31
N GLU A 19 -22.00 -5.83 12.01
CA GLU A 19 -21.62 -7.23 12.26
C GLU A 19 -20.61 -7.75 11.24
N ASN A 20 -20.76 -7.38 9.98
CA ASN A 20 -19.95 -7.93 8.89
C ASN A 20 -18.68 -7.10 8.58
N ILE A 21 -18.67 -5.79 8.89
CA ILE A 21 -17.50 -4.94 8.71
C ILE A 21 -16.79 -4.78 10.05
N SER A 22 -15.67 -5.49 10.22
CA SER A 22 -14.90 -5.48 11.46
C SER A 22 -14.00 -4.26 11.58
N GLN A 23 -13.31 -3.88 10.50
CA GLN A 23 -12.32 -2.82 10.51
C GLN A 23 -12.21 -2.14 9.16
N ILE A 24 -11.99 -0.82 9.17
CA ILE A 24 -11.71 -0.01 7.99
C ILE A 24 -10.36 0.67 8.22
N LEU A 25 -9.41 0.43 7.30
CA LEU A 25 -8.04 0.87 7.45
C LEU A 25 -7.60 1.69 6.23
N VAL A 26 -7.04 2.87 6.48
CA VAL A 26 -6.25 3.63 5.52
C VAL A 26 -4.84 3.76 6.11
N PRO A 27 -3.88 2.89 5.72
CA PRO A 27 -2.55 2.90 6.30
C PRO A 27 -1.84 4.23 6.04
N THR A 28 -1.25 4.79 7.07
CA THR A 28 -0.44 6.02 7.02
C THR A 28 0.96 5.74 7.53
N GLU A 29 1.94 6.46 6.99
CA GLU A 29 3.30 6.50 7.48
C GLU A 29 3.63 7.90 7.99
N LYS A 30 4.49 7.97 8.99
CA LYS A 30 5.01 9.24 9.48
C LYS A 30 6.28 9.59 8.71
N VAL A 31 6.24 10.70 7.99
CA VAL A 31 7.39 11.19 7.22
C VAL A 31 7.83 12.56 7.74
N TYR A 32 9.14 12.77 7.80
CA TYR A 32 9.68 14.07 8.13
C TYR A 32 9.73 14.93 6.87
N THR A 33 9.08 16.09 6.93
CA THR A 33 9.16 17.10 5.88
C THR A 33 9.79 18.36 6.44
N THR A 34 10.57 19.05 5.60
CA THR A 34 11.14 20.34 5.97
C THR A 34 10.17 21.45 5.55
N ARG A 35 9.68 22.21 6.51
CA ARG A 35 8.85 23.38 6.26
C ARG A 35 9.46 24.59 6.96
N ALA A 36 9.80 25.63 6.21
CA ALA A 36 10.47 26.83 6.73
C ALA A 36 11.73 26.54 7.55
N GLY A 37 12.57 25.58 7.10
CA GLY A 37 13.81 25.20 7.78
C GLY A 37 13.65 24.32 9.02
N LYS A 38 12.43 23.96 9.40
CA LYS A 38 12.14 23.06 10.53
C LYS A 38 11.67 21.71 10.05
N LYS A 39 12.17 20.63 10.68
CA LYS A 39 11.65 19.27 10.46
C LYS A 39 10.28 19.16 11.11
N VAL A 40 9.27 18.85 10.31
CA VAL A 40 7.89 18.63 10.76
C VAL A 40 7.50 17.20 10.45
N LEU A 41 6.96 16.51 11.44
CA LEU A 41 6.40 15.18 11.27
C LEU A 41 5.03 15.28 10.58
N LYS A 42 4.87 14.64 9.45
CA LYS A 42 3.61 14.61 8.70
C LYS A 42 3.17 13.17 8.45
N GLU A 43 1.90 12.91 8.63
CA GLU A 43 1.31 11.65 8.21
C GLU A 43 1.01 11.67 6.71
N LYS A 44 1.46 10.66 6.01
CA LYS A 44 1.24 10.44 4.59
C LYS A 44 0.52 9.11 4.39
N VAL A 45 -0.50 9.11 3.54
CA VAL A 45 -1.18 7.86 3.17
C VAL A 45 -0.21 6.98 2.38
N MET A 46 -0.04 5.74 2.82
CA MET A 46 0.89 4.77 2.21
C MET A 46 0.42 4.32 0.83
N PHE A 47 -0.88 4.04 0.69
CA PHE A 47 -1.49 3.58 -0.55
C PHE A 47 -2.55 4.57 -1.00
N LEU A 48 -2.17 5.50 -1.85
CA LEU A 48 -3.10 6.49 -2.40
C LEU A 48 -4.17 5.82 -3.26
N GLY A 49 -5.42 6.12 -2.97
CA GLY A 49 -6.56 5.58 -3.70
C GLY A 49 -7.04 4.21 -3.22
N TYR A 50 -6.46 3.66 -2.15
CA TYR A 50 -6.88 2.38 -1.58
C TYR A 50 -7.42 2.54 -0.17
N VAL A 51 -8.51 1.84 0.10
CA VAL A 51 -9.08 1.66 1.44
C VAL A 51 -9.15 0.16 1.71
N PHE A 52 -8.60 -0.26 2.83
CA PHE A 52 -8.64 -1.66 3.25
C PHE A 52 -9.82 -1.86 4.20
N VAL A 53 -10.62 -2.87 3.93
CA VAL A 53 -11.77 -3.20 4.76
C VAL A 53 -11.67 -4.67 5.17
N LYS A 54 -11.67 -4.92 6.47
CA LYS A 54 -11.81 -6.26 7.03
C LYS A 54 -13.28 -6.56 7.20
N LEU A 55 -13.81 -7.43 6.37
CA LEU A 55 -15.24 -7.72 6.35
C LEU A 55 -15.52 -9.17 5.94
N GLU A 56 -16.70 -9.63 6.31
CA GLU A 56 -17.31 -10.78 5.66
C GLU A 56 -18.12 -10.27 4.47
N LEU A 57 -17.70 -10.64 3.25
CA LEU A 57 -18.27 -10.09 2.03
C LEU A 57 -19.60 -10.80 1.70
N ILE A 58 -20.70 -10.11 1.97
CA ILE A 58 -22.03 -10.51 1.52
C ILE A 58 -22.48 -9.64 0.33
N PRO A 59 -23.37 -10.13 -0.55
CA PRO A 59 -23.78 -9.42 -1.76
C PRO A 59 -24.25 -7.97 -1.53
N ASP A 60 -25.04 -7.72 -0.49
CA ASP A 60 -25.54 -6.38 -0.16
C ASP A 60 -24.43 -5.41 0.20
N ILE A 61 -23.41 -5.86 0.93
CA ILE A 61 -22.24 -5.05 1.29
C ILE A 61 -21.39 -4.80 0.06
N GLU A 62 -21.19 -5.81 -0.79
CA GLU A 62 -20.42 -5.68 -2.02
C GLU A 62 -21.01 -4.58 -2.91
N VAL A 63 -22.31 -4.61 -3.17
CA VAL A 63 -23.01 -3.60 -3.98
C VAL A 63 -22.91 -2.23 -3.35
N THR A 64 -23.20 -2.11 -2.05
CA THR A 64 -23.16 -0.82 -1.34
C THR A 64 -21.78 -0.18 -1.36
N LEU A 65 -20.72 -0.97 -1.19
CA LEU A 65 -19.35 -0.46 -1.22
C LEU A 65 -18.95 -0.05 -2.64
N GLN A 66 -19.39 -0.76 -3.67
CA GLN A 66 -19.14 -0.39 -5.07
C GLN A 66 -19.86 0.90 -5.45
N ASP A 67 -21.09 1.09 -4.98
CA ASP A 67 -21.91 2.28 -5.26
C ASP A 67 -21.52 3.49 -4.40
N THR A 68 -20.61 3.31 -3.46
CA THR A 68 -20.13 4.42 -2.63
C THR A 68 -19.40 5.47 -3.46
N THR A 69 -19.76 6.72 -3.27
CA THR A 69 -19.14 7.85 -3.97
C THR A 69 -17.61 7.86 -3.81
N ASN A 70 -16.89 8.03 -4.91
CA ASN A 70 -15.42 7.98 -5.02
C ASN A 70 -14.81 6.58 -4.87
N VAL A 71 -15.61 5.54 -4.80
CA VAL A 71 -15.14 4.15 -4.98
C VAL A 71 -15.25 3.78 -6.45
N VAL A 72 -14.18 3.27 -7.02
CA VAL A 72 -14.17 2.80 -8.41
C VAL A 72 -14.63 1.35 -8.46
N ASN A 73 -13.96 0.48 -7.72
CA ASN A 73 -14.31 -0.94 -7.61
C ASN A 73 -13.43 -1.61 -6.56
N PHE A 74 -13.76 -2.86 -6.22
CA PHE A 74 -12.82 -3.74 -5.52
C PHE A 74 -11.63 -4.07 -6.40
N VAL A 75 -10.46 -4.28 -5.78
CA VAL A 75 -9.29 -4.82 -6.47
C VAL A 75 -9.54 -6.28 -6.82
N ARG A 76 -9.26 -6.65 -8.06
CA ARG A 76 -9.38 -8.01 -8.60
C ARG A 76 -8.08 -8.40 -9.27
N SER A 77 -7.69 -9.68 -9.17
CA SER A 77 -6.44 -10.16 -9.78
C SER A 77 -6.51 -10.20 -11.30
N ARG A 78 -7.69 -10.45 -11.86
CA ARG A 78 -7.90 -10.55 -13.31
C ARG A 78 -9.15 -9.79 -13.74
N GLU A 79 -9.08 -9.22 -14.92
CA GLU A 79 -10.24 -8.65 -15.59
C GLU A 79 -11.28 -9.74 -15.84
N GLY A 80 -12.52 -9.51 -15.40
CA GLY A 80 -13.63 -10.46 -15.55
C GLY A 80 -13.90 -11.39 -14.36
N GLU A 81 -13.07 -11.38 -13.32
CA GLU A 81 -13.39 -12.10 -12.09
C GLU A 81 -14.58 -11.47 -11.38
N ARG A 82 -15.56 -12.29 -11.00
CA ARG A 82 -16.79 -11.83 -10.35
C ARG A 82 -16.59 -11.47 -8.89
N ARG A 83 -15.61 -12.10 -8.21
CA ARG A 83 -15.35 -11.87 -6.78
C ARG A 83 -14.11 -11.04 -6.56
N PRO A 84 -14.13 -10.12 -5.60
CA PRO A 84 -12.91 -9.43 -5.15
C PRO A 84 -11.90 -10.43 -4.59
N GLU A 85 -10.62 -10.18 -4.84
CA GLU A 85 -9.55 -10.97 -4.25
C GLU A 85 -9.21 -10.43 -2.86
N PRO A 86 -9.26 -11.26 -1.81
CA PRO A 86 -8.87 -10.83 -0.48
C PRO A 86 -7.36 -10.64 -0.41
N VAL A 87 -6.94 -9.57 0.27
CA VAL A 87 -5.53 -9.36 0.60
C VAL A 87 -5.16 -10.30 1.75
N PRO A 88 -4.09 -11.09 1.64
CA PRO A 88 -3.64 -11.95 2.73
C PRO A 88 -3.38 -11.15 4.01
N GLU A 89 -3.87 -11.65 5.14
CA GLU A 89 -3.72 -10.99 6.44
C GLU A 89 -2.25 -10.72 6.79
N GLN A 90 -1.36 -11.65 6.42
CA GLN A 90 0.08 -11.50 6.58
C GLN A 90 0.63 -10.24 5.91
N GLN A 91 0.14 -9.90 4.71
CA GLN A 91 0.54 -8.69 4.01
C GLN A 91 0.10 -7.43 4.76
N ILE A 92 -1.12 -7.43 5.29
CA ILE A 92 -1.63 -6.31 6.09
C ILE A 92 -0.81 -6.14 7.36
N LEU A 93 -0.52 -7.22 8.08
CA LEU A 93 0.32 -7.18 9.28
C LEU A 93 1.73 -6.69 8.99
N THR A 94 2.32 -7.11 7.89
CA THR A 94 3.64 -6.65 7.44
C THR A 94 3.62 -5.15 7.13
N MET A 95 2.59 -4.66 6.45
CA MET A 95 2.41 -3.23 6.17
C MET A 95 2.29 -2.39 7.43
N LEU A 96 1.58 -2.89 8.44
CA LEU A 96 1.38 -2.19 9.72
C LEU A 96 2.64 -2.27 10.61
N GLY A 97 3.29 -3.42 10.67
CA GLY A 97 4.47 -3.65 11.52
C GLY A 97 5.71 -2.91 11.04
N GLN A 98 5.81 -2.61 9.76
CA GLN A 98 6.96 -1.87 9.22
C GLN A 98 6.88 -0.36 9.44
N ALA A 99 5.73 0.17 9.80
CA ALA A 99 5.63 1.56 10.24
C ALA A 99 6.40 1.81 11.55
N GLU A 100 6.63 0.78 12.34
CA GLU A 100 7.33 0.86 13.64
C GLU A 100 8.84 0.57 13.57
N ALA A 101 9.29 -0.16 12.53
CA ALA A 101 10.68 -0.66 12.47
C ALA A 101 11.69 0.29 11.78
N ARG A 102 11.30 1.49 11.38
CA ARG A 102 12.07 2.31 10.43
C ARG A 102 12.88 3.45 10.97
N GLU A 103 13.27 3.41 12.21
CA GLU A 103 14.24 4.39 12.71
C GLU A 103 15.71 3.95 12.65
N MET A 104 16.02 2.77 12.18
CA MET A 104 17.41 2.29 12.18
C MET A 104 17.81 1.61 10.86
N GLU A 105 18.87 2.12 10.30
CA GLU A 105 19.80 1.61 9.29
C GLU A 105 19.75 2.26 7.90
N ALA A 106 20.46 3.37 7.81
CA ALA A 106 21.14 3.77 6.59
C ALA A 106 22.57 3.18 6.67
N ALA A 107 22.82 2.09 5.98
CA ALA A 107 24.18 1.60 5.77
C ALA A 107 24.45 1.43 4.27
N ASP A 108 25.48 2.13 3.82
CA ASP A 108 26.05 2.13 2.48
C ASP A 108 26.24 0.73 1.90
N ALA A 109 25.53 0.44 0.83
CA ALA A 109 25.97 -0.57 -0.11
C ALA A 109 25.80 -0.03 -1.53
N VAL A 110 26.90 0.31 -2.13
CA VAL A 110 26.98 0.56 -3.59
C VAL A 110 26.79 -0.79 -4.26
N ASN A 111 25.58 -1.13 -4.58
CA ASN A 111 25.27 -2.29 -5.41
C ASN A 111 24.93 -1.79 -6.81
N ASP A 112 25.72 -2.19 -7.78
CA ASP A 112 25.46 -1.93 -9.19
C ASP A 112 24.29 -2.80 -9.66
N TYR A 113 23.09 -2.26 -9.60
CA TYR A 113 21.89 -2.89 -10.12
C TYR A 113 21.80 -2.75 -11.64
N VAL A 114 21.15 -3.72 -12.30
CA VAL A 114 20.96 -3.74 -13.75
C VAL A 114 19.46 -3.67 -14.08
N VAL A 115 19.12 -2.97 -15.16
CA VAL A 115 17.74 -2.94 -15.67
C VAL A 115 17.31 -4.35 -16.06
N GLY A 116 16.11 -4.77 -15.62
CA GLY A 116 15.59 -6.13 -15.80
C GLY A 116 15.93 -7.09 -14.65
N GLU A 117 16.69 -6.65 -13.66
CA GLU A 117 17.00 -7.45 -12.48
C GLU A 117 15.81 -7.51 -11.52
N SER A 118 15.57 -8.70 -10.96
CA SER A 118 14.57 -8.89 -9.91
C SER A 118 15.16 -8.50 -8.57
N VAL A 119 14.45 -7.64 -7.87
CA VAL A 119 14.84 -7.16 -6.54
C VAL A 119 13.70 -7.27 -5.57
N LYS A 120 14.05 -7.52 -4.33
CA LYS A 120 13.12 -7.51 -3.20
C LYS A 120 13.16 -6.14 -2.56
N VAL A 121 12.00 -5.54 -2.41
CA VAL A 121 11.88 -4.27 -1.69
C VAL A 121 11.98 -4.54 -0.19
N ASN A 122 12.93 -3.89 0.48
CA ASN A 122 13.09 -3.99 1.93
C ASN A 122 12.81 -2.67 2.67
N PHE A 123 12.22 -1.73 1.94
CA PHE A 123 11.82 -0.44 2.48
C PHE A 123 10.36 -0.12 2.16
N GLY A 124 9.65 0.49 3.12
CA GLY A 124 8.32 1.01 2.92
C GLY A 124 7.22 -0.01 3.09
N PRO A 125 6.04 0.43 2.76
CA PRO A 125 4.85 -0.39 2.78
C PRO A 125 4.94 -1.59 1.83
N PHE A 126 5.89 -1.55 0.90
CA PHE A 126 6.12 -2.56 -0.12
C PHE A 126 7.26 -3.54 0.22
N SER A 127 7.78 -3.47 1.45
CA SER A 127 8.82 -4.40 1.89
C SER A 127 8.33 -5.85 1.83
N GLY A 128 9.17 -6.72 1.31
CA GLY A 128 8.84 -8.11 1.05
C GLY A 128 8.25 -8.38 -0.32
N PHE A 129 7.86 -7.35 -1.07
CA PHE A 129 7.44 -7.51 -2.46
C PHE A 129 8.65 -7.62 -3.39
N ILE A 130 8.52 -8.46 -4.40
CA ILE A 130 9.51 -8.61 -5.46
C ILE A 130 9.06 -7.79 -6.66
N GLY A 131 9.98 -7.07 -7.25
CA GLY A 131 9.75 -6.29 -8.45
C GLY A 131 10.92 -6.32 -9.40
N GLU A 132 10.68 -5.91 -10.63
CA GLU A 132 11.69 -5.82 -11.69
C GLU A 132 12.13 -4.37 -11.89
N ILE A 133 13.42 -4.14 -11.95
CA ILE A 133 13.98 -2.81 -12.22
C ILE A 133 13.70 -2.44 -13.69
N LYS A 134 12.99 -1.34 -13.90
CA LYS A 134 12.70 -0.80 -15.25
C LYS A 134 13.60 0.36 -15.62
N GLU A 135 14.04 1.13 -14.65
CA GLU A 135 14.87 2.32 -14.89
C GLU A 135 15.81 2.54 -13.71
N ILE A 136 17.02 3.00 -14.02
CA ILE A 136 18.06 3.34 -13.04
C ILE A 136 18.49 4.77 -13.26
N ASN A 137 18.36 5.61 -12.25
CA ASN A 137 18.90 6.96 -12.23
C ASN A 137 20.16 7.01 -11.36
N ALA A 138 21.30 6.92 -12.00
CA ALA A 138 22.61 6.89 -11.33
C ALA A 138 22.94 8.22 -10.61
N GLU A 139 22.46 9.35 -11.11
CA GLU A 139 22.72 10.66 -10.51
C GLU A 139 22.03 10.84 -9.15
N LYS A 140 20.80 10.32 -9.05
CA LYS A 140 19.97 10.41 -7.85
C LYS A 140 20.03 9.17 -6.99
N ARG A 141 20.72 8.12 -7.42
CA ARG A 141 20.73 6.78 -6.80
C ARG A 141 19.33 6.20 -6.61
N GLU A 142 18.44 6.51 -7.58
CA GLU A 142 17.06 6.04 -7.57
C GLU A 142 16.86 4.91 -8.58
N LEU A 143 16.10 3.91 -8.20
CA LEU A 143 15.64 2.81 -9.03
C LEU A 143 14.14 2.92 -9.22
N THR A 144 13.65 2.76 -10.46
CA THR A 144 12.24 2.56 -10.72
C THR A 144 11.98 1.07 -10.82
N VAL A 145 11.31 0.51 -9.83
CA VAL A 145 10.99 -0.91 -9.70
C VAL A 145 9.51 -1.12 -9.95
N MET A 146 9.18 -2.00 -10.88
CA MET A 146 7.79 -2.43 -11.11
C MET A 146 7.45 -3.55 -10.16
N VAL A 147 6.59 -3.25 -9.20
CA VAL A 147 6.14 -4.20 -8.19
C VAL A 147 4.68 -4.54 -8.43
N LYS A 148 4.35 -5.82 -8.36
CA LYS A 148 2.96 -6.27 -8.45
C LYS A 148 2.30 -6.19 -7.09
N VAL A 149 1.48 -5.17 -6.90
CA VAL A 149 0.77 -4.90 -5.66
C VAL A 149 -0.73 -5.07 -5.89
N PHE A 150 -1.36 -5.96 -5.14
CA PHE A 150 -2.80 -6.25 -5.24
C PHE A 150 -3.26 -6.56 -6.68
N GLY A 151 -2.47 -7.35 -7.42
CA GLY A 151 -2.77 -7.70 -8.81
C GLY A 151 -2.50 -6.60 -9.85
N ARG A 152 -1.93 -5.47 -9.45
CA ARG A 152 -1.58 -4.35 -10.34
C ARG A 152 -0.09 -4.09 -10.33
N GLU A 153 0.46 -3.83 -11.50
CA GLU A 153 1.84 -3.37 -11.62
C GLU A 153 1.93 -1.90 -11.22
N THR A 154 2.76 -1.63 -10.22
CA THR A 154 2.95 -0.29 -9.66
C THR A 154 4.41 0.09 -9.75
N PRO A 155 4.75 1.20 -10.45
CA PRO A 155 6.12 1.71 -10.47
C PRO A 155 6.45 2.37 -9.13
N LEU A 156 7.53 1.93 -8.51
CA LEU A 156 8.05 2.50 -7.27
C LEU A 156 9.42 3.11 -7.54
N LYS A 157 9.60 4.34 -7.08
CA LYS A 157 10.92 4.98 -7.04
C LYS A 157 11.54 4.72 -5.68
N LEU A 158 12.64 3.99 -5.68
CA LEU A 158 13.33 3.53 -4.49
C LEU A 158 14.81 3.90 -4.58
N ASP A 159 15.41 4.17 -3.43
CA ASP A 159 16.87 4.31 -3.33
C ASP A 159 17.53 2.92 -3.39
N HIS A 160 18.79 2.87 -3.83
CA HIS A 160 19.58 1.62 -3.87
C HIS A 160 19.65 0.89 -2.53
N SER A 161 19.59 1.63 -1.42
CA SER A 161 19.58 1.08 -0.07
C SER A 161 18.23 0.44 0.34
N GLN A 162 17.20 0.67 -0.45
CA GLN A 162 15.82 0.24 -0.14
C GLN A 162 15.40 -1.04 -0.86
N VAL A 163 16.31 -1.61 -1.62
CA VAL A 163 16.11 -2.86 -2.35
C VAL A 163 17.25 -3.82 -2.09
N GLU A 164 16.98 -5.09 -2.21
CA GLU A 164 17.91 -6.20 -2.04
C GLU A 164 17.80 -7.13 -3.25
N ARG A 165 18.90 -7.70 -3.68
CA ARG A 165 18.87 -8.74 -4.71
C ARG A 165 18.11 -9.96 -4.22
N GLU A 166 17.29 -10.52 -5.09
CA GLU A 166 16.60 -11.77 -4.81
C GLU A 166 17.58 -12.95 -4.81
#